data_bb1f6e4c66cb01fc28183a3238ce297d
#
_entry.id   bb1f6e4c66cb01fc28183a3238ce297d
#
_cell.length_a   1.000
_cell.length_b   1.000
_cell.length_c   1.000
_cell.angle_alpha   90.00
_cell.angle_beta   90.00
_cell.angle_gamma   90.00
#
_symmetry.space_group_name_H-M   'P 1'
#
loop_
_entity.id
_entity.type
_entity.pdbx_description
1 polymer ?
#
loop_
_entity_poly.entity_id
_entity_poly.type
_entity_poly.pdbx_seq_one_letter_code
_entity_poly.pdbx_strand_id
1 'polypeptide(L)'
;MTAAAANPVAASRLDLDALRKQFPILARTIHGKPLVYLDSAASSQKPACVIAAIVDYYERHHSNVHRGVHTLSEEATVAYERARAKVQKFVRAASPREVVFARGTTEAINLVAQAWARPRLGPGDEVLITELEHHSNLVPWQIVCQQTGA
;
A
#
# COMPACT_ATOMS: atom_id res chain seq x y z
N MET A 1 -36.53 -25.63 -22.59
CA MET A 1 -35.14 -25.27 -22.28
C MET A 1 -35.10 -24.59 -20.92
N THR A 2 -34.83 -25.36 -19.90
CA THR A 2 -34.84 -24.93 -18.48
C THR A 2 -33.45 -24.37 -18.17
N ALA A 3 -33.38 -23.08 -17.85
CA ALA A 3 -32.15 -22.42 -17.41
C ALA A 3 -31.76 -22.98 -16.02
N ALA A 4 -30.58 -23.60 -15.93
CA ALA A 4 -30.01 -24.03 -14.68
C ALA A 4 -29.67 -22.79 -13.83
N ALA A 5 -30.32 -22.65 -12.68
CA ALA A 5 -29.98 -21.63 -11.70
C ALA A 5 -28.58 -21.90 -11.15
N ALA A 6 -27.69 -20.94 -11.36
CA ALA A 6 -26.35 -20.96 -10.77
C ALA A 6 -26.48 -20.95 -9.24
N ASN A 7 -25.96 -21.99 -8.59
CA ASN A 7 -25.86 -22.06 -7.13
C ASN A 7 -25.05 -20.87 -6.64
N PRO A 8 -25.54 -20.00 -5.71
CA PRO A 8 -24.73 -18.97 -5.11
C PRO A 8 -23.66 -19.68 -4.27
N VAL A 9 -22.39 -19.47 -4.63
CA VAL A 9 -21.25 -19.85 -3.81
C VAL A 9 -21.49 -19.25 -2.43
N ALA A 10 -21.71 -20.09 -1.43
CA ALA A 10 -21.89 -19.68 -0.04
C ALA A 10 -20.61 -18.94 0.36
N ALA A 11 -20.66 -17.61 0.39
CA ALA A 11 -19.59 -16.79 0.91
C ALA A 11 -19.34 -17.24 2.36
N SER A 12 -18.20 -17.87 2.62
CA SER A 12 -17.80 -18.23 3.98
C SER A 12 -17.88 -16.97 4.84
N ARG A 13 -18.74 -16.96 5.86
CA ARG A 13 -18.86 -15.80 6.75
C ARG A 13 -17.49 -15.56 7.38
N LEU A 14 -16.95 -14.35 7.16
CA LEU A 14 -15.71 -13.92 7.77
C LEU A 14 -15.85 -13.96 9.30
N ASP A 15 -14.97 -14.71 9.98
CA ASP A 15 -14.91 -14.72 11.43
C ASP A 15 -14.24 -13.43 11.93
N LEU A 16 -15.08 -12.46 12.25
CA LEU A 16 -14.63 -11.14 12.69
C LEU A 16 -13.88 -11.17 14.02
N ASP A 17 -14.24 -12.09 14.92
CA ASP A 17 -13.57 -12.22 16.22
C ASP A 17 -12.18 -12.83 16.06
N ALA A 18 -12.03 -13.85 15.24
CA ALA A 18 -10.72 -14.40 14.90
C ALA A 18 -9.85 -13.37 14.17
N LEU A 19 -10.41 -12.60 13.24
CA LEU A 19 -9.71 -11.54 12.55
C LEU A 19 -9.27 -10.42 13.51
N ARG A 20 -10.16 -9.98 14.39
CA ARG A 20 -9.87 -8.93 15.38
C ARG A 20 -8.72 -9.32 16.32
N LYS A 21 -8.65 -10.59 16.74
CA LYS A 21 -7.58 -11.12 17.59
C LYS A 21 -6.19 -11.06 16.96
N GLN A 22 -6.10 -10.96 15.63
CA GLN A 22 -4.82 -10.81 14.95
C GLN A 22 -4.19 -9.42 15.13
N PHE A 23 -4.95 -8.44 15.63
CA PHE A 23 -4.50 -7.07 15.85
C PHE A 23 -4.35 -6.79 17.36
N PRO A 24 -3.13 -6.88 17.93
CA PRO A 24 -2.93 -6.79 19.38
C PRO A 24 -3.50 -5.51 20.02
N ILE A 25 -3.41 -4.39 19.32
CA ILE A 25 -3.90 -3.10 19.80
C ILE A 25 -5.42 -3.09 20.06
N LEU A 26 -6.18 -3.91 19.32
CA LEU A 26 -7.64 -3.98 19.47
C LEU A 26 -8.09 -4.72 20.73
N ALA A 27 -7.15 -5.34 21.47
CA ALA A 27 -7.42 -5.92 22.77
C ALA A 27 -7.43 -4.87 23.91
N ARG A 28 -7.05 -3.62 23.62
CA ARG A 28 -7.03 -2.54 24.62
C ARG A 28 -8.41 -2.15 25.10
N THR A 29 -8.45 -1.66 26.34
CA THR A 29 -9.62 -1.03 26.94
C THR A 29 -9.37 0.45 27.10
N ILE A 30 -10.32 1.29 26.68
CA ILE A 30 -10.29 2.74 26.81
C ILE A 30 -11.49 3.18 27.64
N HIS A 31 -11.25 3.87 28.74
CA HIS A 31 -12.28 4.29 29.69
C HIS A 31 -13.19 3.13 30.15
N GLY A 32 -12.60 1.96 30.43
CA GLY A 32 -13.32 0.77 30.85
C GLY A 32 -14.12 0.03 29.78
N LYS A 33 -14.04 0.46 28.50
CA LYS A 33 -14.74 -0.17 27.37
C LYS A 33 -13.77 -0.73 26.34
N PRO A 34 -14.10 -1.81 25.62
CA PRO A 34 -13.28 -2.29 24.51
C PRO A 34 -12.99 -1.20 23.49
N LEU A 35 -11.76 -1.15 22.99
CA LEU A 35 -11.38 -0.18 21.96
C LEU A 35 -12.23 -0.35 20.69
N VAL A 36 -12.87 0.74 20.27
CA VAL A 36 -13.46 0.92 18.95
C VAL A 36 -12.53 1.86 18.17
N TYR A 37 -11.97 1.37 17.05
CA TYR A 37 -11.05 2.13 16.19
C TYR A 37 -11.67 2.32 14.80
N LEU A 38 -11.99 3.55 14.43
CA LEU A 38 -12.68 3.89 13.18
C LEU A 38 -11.84 4.81 12.27
N ASP A 39 -10.56 5.00 12.58
CA ASP A 39 -9.66 5.92 11.87
C ASP A 39 -8.63 5.21 11.00
N SER A 40 -9.02 4.08 10.39
CA SER A 40 -8.14 3.32 9.49
C SER A 40 -7.77 4.06 8.20
N ALA A 41 -8.55 5.08 7.82
CA ALA A 41 -8.24 5.94 6.68
C ALA A 41 -6.97 6.78 6.93
N ALA A 42 -6.78 7.26 8.14
CA ALA A 42 -5.57 8.00 8.53
C ALA A 42 -4.41 7.05 8.89
N SER A 43 -4.68 5.99 9.65
CA SER A 43 -3.63 5.05 10.10
C SER A 43 -4.18 3.65 10.34
N SER A 44 -3.82 2.71 9.49
CA SER A 44 -4.20 1.30 9.65
C SER A 44 -3.44 0.65 10.80
N GLN A 45 -4.14 -0.11 11.63
CA GLN A 45 -3.51 -0.92 12.68
C GLN A 45 -2.73 -2.10 12.09
N LYS A 46 -1.74 -2.60 12.81
CA LYS A 46 -0.84 -3.64 12.33
C LYS A 46 -1.20 -4.98 12.97
N PRO A 47 -1.37 -6.03 12.17
CA PRO A 47 -1.53 -7.39 12.71
C PRO A 47 -0.22 -7.91 13.31
N ALA A 48 -0.33 -8.85 14.23
CA ALA A 48 0.82 -9.43 14.95
C ALA A 48 1.91 -9.97 14.01
N CYS A 49 1.52 -10.57 12.87
CA CYS A 49 2.48 -11.09 11.89
C CYS A 49 3.34 -9.97 11.24
N VAL A 50 2.78 -8.78 11.03
CA VAL A 50 3.54 -7.63 10.50
C VAL A 50 4.50 -7.09 11.56
N ILE A 51 4.04 -6.98 12.81
CA ILE A 51 4.89 -6.54 13.92
C ILE A 51 6.07 -7.52 14.09
N ALA A 52 5.78 -8.82 14.12
CA ALA A 52 6.80 -9.86 14.22
C ALA A 52 7.82 -9.83 13.07
N ALA A 53 7.36 -9.61 11.82
CA ALA A 53 8.26 -9.52 10.68
C ALA A 53 9.21 -8.30 10.76
N ILE A 54 8.73 -7.16 11.29
CA ILE A 54 9.57 -5.97 11.50
C ILE A 54 10.61 -6.25 12.60
N VAL A 55 10.21 -6.86 13.70
CA VAL A 55 11.12 -7.22 14.79
C VAL A 55 12.18 -8.20 14.30
N ASP A 56 11.78 -9.29 13.64
CA ASP A 56 12.68 -10.31 13.10
C ASP A 56 13.69 -9.70 12.10
N TYR A 57 13.26 -8.77 11.25
CA TYR A 57 14.15 -8.07 10.34
C TYR A 57 15.23 -7.27 11.08
N TYR A 58 14.85 -6.47 12.09
CA TYR A 58 15.81 -5.67 12.84
C TYR A 58 16.74 -6.51 13.72
N GLU A 59 16.25 -7.59 14.30
CA GLU A 59 17.06 -8.47 15.17
C GLU A 59 18.05 -9.35 14.40
N ARG A 60 17.74 -9.73 13.14
CA ARG A 60 18.47 -10.79 12.44
C ARG A 60 18.99 -10.44 11.06
N HIS A 61 18.33 -9.55 10.31
CA HIS A 61 18.56 -9.37 8.87
C HIS A 61 18.87 -7.94 8.45
N HIS A 62 18.85 -6.97 9.38
CA HIS A 62 18.96 -5.56 9.02
C HIS A 62 20.30 -5.23 8.36
N SER A 63 20.27 -4.86 7.09
CA SER A 63 21.42 -4.43 6.31
C SER A 63 21.00 -3.60 5.08
N ASN A 64 21.98 -2.99 4.41
CA ASN A 64 21.76 -2.28 3.15
C ASN A 64 21.32 -3.23 2.04
N VAL A 65 20.16 -2.93 1.46
CA VAL A 65 19.64 -3.64 0.29
C VAL A 65 20.42 -3.21 -0.96
N HIS A 66 20.82 -4.16 -1.81
CA HIS A 66 21.54 -3.96 -3.08
C HIS A 66 22.94 -3.31 -2.98
N ARG A 67 23.52 -3.16 -1.80
CA ARG A 67 24.77 -2.39 -1.63
C ARG A 67 25.94 -3.15 -0.99
N GLY A 68 25.68 -4.30 -0.36
CA GLY A 68 26.71 -5.09 0.30
C GLY A 68 26.98 -6.40 -0.40
N VAL A 69 28.20 -6.91 -0.20
CA VAL A 69 28.66 -8.22 -0.71
C VAL A 69 28.80 -9.26 0.41
N HIS A 70 28.12 -9.03 1.53
CA HIS A 70 28.12 -9.92 2.69
C HIS A 70 26.72 -10.51 2.95
N THR A 71 26.66 -11.62 3.66
CA THR A 71 25.46 -12.44 3.88
C THR A 71 24.23 -11.63 4.29
N LEU A 72 24.33 -10.73 5.26
CA LEU A 72 23.18 -9.93 5.73
C LEU A 72 22.62 -9.04 4.61
N SER A 73 23.46 -8.46 3.75
CA SER A 73 23.01 -7.65 2.63
C SER A 73 22.33 -8.49 1.55
N GLU A 74 22.80 -9.70 1.32
CA GLU A 74 22.17 -10.65 0.39
C GLU A 74 20.80 -11.07 0.92
N GLU A 75 20.70 -11.46 2.19
CA GLU A 75 19.45 -11.83 2.84
C GLU A 75 18.42 -10.69 2.81
N ALA A 76 18.83 -9.46 3.17
CA ALA A 76 17.98 -8.29 3.11
C ALA A 76 17.50 -7.99 1.66
N THR A 77 18.39 -8.14 0.68
CA THR A 77 18.06 -7.96 -0.74
C THR A 77 17.05 -9.02 -1.22
N VAL A 78 17.27 -10.28 -0.89
CA VAL A 78 16.36 -11.37 -1.23
C VAL A 78 14.98 -11.15 -0.60
N ALA A 79 14.92 -10.75 0.67
CA ALA A 79 13.67 -10.45 1.37
C ALA A 79 12.91 -9.30 0.71
N TYR A 80 13.61 -8.22 0.36
CA TYR A 80 13.06 -7.04 -0.31
C TYR A 80 12.48 -7.38 -1.68
N GLU A 81 13.23 -8.10 -2.53
CA GLU A 81 12.78 -8.48 -3.86
C GLU A 81 11.65 -9.53 -3.82
N ARG A 82 11.65 -10.40 -2.83
CA ARG A 82 10.54 -11.32 -2.58
C ARG A 82 9.25 -10.57 -2.23
N ALA A 83 9.34 -9.52 -1.40
CA ALA A 83 8.20 -8.65 -1.09
C ALA A 83 7.67 -7.96 -2.35
N ARG A 84 8.57 -7.39 -3.18
CA ARG A 84 8.23 -6.78 -4.47
C ARG A 84 7.48 -7.76 -5.38
N ALA A 85 7.99 -8.99 -5.53
CA ALA A 85 7.36 -10.01 -6.35
C ALA A 85 5.98 -10.44 -5.82
N LYS A 86 5.77 -10.45 -4.49
CA LYS A 86 4.45 -10.71 -3.90
C LYS A 86 3.45 -9.59 -4.22
N VAL A 87 3.87 -8.33 -4.10
CA VAL A 87 3.05 -7.18 -4.46
C VAL A 87 2.71 -7.21 -5.94
N GLN A 88 3.71 -7.43 -6.81
CA GLN A 88 3.52 -7.56 -8.25
C GLN A 88 2.43 -8.58 -8.61
N LYS A 89 2.49 -9.78 -8.01
CA LYS A 89 1.47 -10.82 -8.22
C LYS A 89 0.09 -10.39 -7.70
N PHE A 90 0.04 -9.76 -6.54
CA PHE A 90 -1.21 -9.32 -5.93
C PHE A 90 -1.94 -8.27 -6.78
N VAL A 91 -1.21 -7.28 -7.29
CA VAL A 91 -1.78 -6.24 -8.16
C VAL A 91 -1.85 -6.66 -9.65
N ARG A 92 -1.38 -7.88 -9.99
CA ARG A 92 -1.32 -8.41 -11.36
C ARG A 92 -0.52 -7.53 -12.32
N ALA A 93 0.52 -6.87 -11.85
CA ALA A 93 1.44 -6.15 -12.71
C ALA A 93 2.23 -7.13 -13.61
N ALA A 94 2.56 -6.70 -14.83
CA ALA A 94 3.25 -7.57 -15.80
C ALA A 94 4.70 -7.86 -15.37
N SER A 95 5.33 -6.94 -14.62
CA SER A 95 6.72 -7.06 -14.19
C SER A 95 6.91 -6.54 -12.76
N PRO A 96 7.83 -7.13 -11.96
CA PRO A 96 8.24 -6.55 -10.68
C PRO A 96 8.80 -5.12 -10.80
N ARG A 97 9.30 -4.73 -11.98
CA ARG A 97 9.79 -3.37 -12.26
C ARG A 97 8.70 -2.31 -12.23
N GLU A 98 7.43 -2.70 -12.36
CA GLU A 98 6.27 -1.80 -12.25
C GLU A 98 5.90 -1.50 -10.78
N VAL A 99 6.53 -2.19 -9.82
CA VAL A 99 6.30 -1.97 -8.39
C VAL A 99 7.41 -1.09 -7.84
N VAL A 100 7.06 0.12 -7.45
CA VAL A 100 7.97 1.08 -6.81
C VAL A 100 7.52 1.30 -5.36
N PHE A 101 8.38 0.97 -4.41
CA PHE A 101 8.12 1.27 -3.00
C PHE A 101 8.40 2.75 -2.71
N ALA A 102 7.43 3.41 -2.07
CA ALA A 102 7.51 4.80 -1.65
C ALA A 102 7.16 4.89 -0.15
N ARG A 103 7.50 6.01 0.48
CA ARG A 103 7.21 6.25 1.90
C ARG A 103 5.73 6.43 2.22
N GLY A 104 4.91 6.68 1.21
CA GLY A 104 3.47 6.82 1.33
C GLY A 104 2.84 7.39 0.07
N THR A 105 1.51 7.52 0.08
CA THR A 105 0.72 7.97 -1.07
C THR A 105 1.14 9.35 -1.57
N THR A 106 1.43 10.28 -0.67
CA THR A 106 1.89 11.64 -1.04
C THR A 106 3.16 11.60 -1.88
N GLU A 107 4.17 10.81 -1.49
CA GLU A 107 5.39 10.66 -2.28
C GLU A 107 5.12 9.98 -3.62
N ALA A 108 4.30 8.92 -3.63
CA ALA A 108 3.97 8.17 -4.82
C ALA A 108 3.26 9.04 -5.88
N ILE A 109 2.27 9.84 -5.46
CA ILE A 109 1.57 10.76 -6.36
C ILE A 109 2.51 11.86 -6.88
N ASN A 110 3.33 12.47 -6.01
CA ASN A 110 4.31 13.45 -6.45
C ASN A 110 5.33 12.86 -7.42
N LEU A 111 5.78 11.62 -7.20
CA LEU A 111 6.67 10.93 -8.13
C LEU A 111 6.03 10.82 -9.53
N VAL A 112 4.77 10.38 -9.60
CA VAL A 112 4.05 10.28 -10.89
C VAL A 112 3.84 11.66 -11.51
N ALA A 113 3.41 12.63 -10.73
CA ALA A 113 3.17 13.98 -11.20
C ALA A 113 4.43 14.63 -11.80
N GLN A 114 5.57 14.52 -11.10
CA GLN A 114 6.81 15.16 -11.54
C GLN A 114 7.59 14.36 -12.58
N ALA A 115 7.69 13.03 -12.42
CA ALA A 115 8.54 12.21 -13.28
C ALA A 115 7.82 11.75 -14.55
N TRP A 116 6.51 11.56 -14.49
CA TRP A 116 5.74 11.05 -15.64
C TRP A 116 4.86 12.12 -16.27
N ALA A 117 4.02 12.82 -15.52
CA ALA A 117 3.05 13.76 -16.06
C ALA A 117 3.70 15.06 -16.56
N ARG A 118 4.52 15.71 -15.72
CA ARG A 118 5.15 16.99 -16.06
C ARG A 118 5.88 17.01 -17.42
N PRO A 119 6.69 16.01 -17.81
CA PRO A 119 7.35 16.03 -19.12
C PRO A 119 6.44 15.66 -20.30
N ARG A 120 5.17 15.32 -20.06
CA ARG A 120 4.22 14.87 -21.09
C ARG A 120 3.03 15.79 -21.27
N LEU A 121 2.65 16.53 -20.23
CA LEU A 121 1.52 17.45 -20.27
C LEU A 121 1.93 18.81 -20.84
N GLY A 122 1.01 19.45 -21.56
CA GLY A 122 1.16 20.77 -22.16
C GLY A 122 -0.18 21.49 -22.31
N PRO A 123 -0.18 22.66 -22.94
CA PRO A 123 -1.40 23.44 -23.21
C PRO A 123 -2.45 22.62 -23.97
N GLY A 124 -3.67 22.57 -23.43
CA GLY A 124 -4.79 21.81 -24.00
C GLY A 124 -4.95 20.39 -23.45
N ASP A 125 -3.97 19.88 -22.68
CA ASP A 125 -4.15 18.64 -21.93
C ASP A 125 -4.94 18.90 -20.63
N GLU A 126 -5.63 17.88 -20.15
CA GLU A 126 -6.46 17.96 -18.94
C GLU A 126 -6.12 16.86 -17.93
N VAL A 127 -6.11 17.22 -16.65
CA VAL A 127 -6.05 16.27 -15.54
C VAL A 127 -7.39 16.24 -14.83
N LEU A 128 -8.14 15.16 -15.00
CA LEU A 128 -9.43 14.96 -14.35
C LEU A 128 -9.24 14.41 -12.95
N ILE A 129 -9.80 15.07 -11.95
CA ILE A 129 -9.83 14.67 -10.55
C ILE A 129 -11.24 14.81 -9.97
N THR A 130 -11.52 14.16 -8.83
CA THR A 130 -12.79 14.37 -8.12
C THR A 130 -12.65 15.42 -7.02
N GLU A 131 -13.77 16.01 -6.60
CA GLU A 131 -13.76 16.94 -5.44
C GLU A 131 -13.54 16.25 -4.11
N LEU A 132 -13.64 14.92 -4.07
CA LEU A 132 -13.48 14.11 -2.86
C LEU A 132 -12.02 13.75 -2.57
N GLU A 133 -11.08 14.23 -3.38
CA GLU A 133 -9.67 13.89 -3.26
C GLU A 133 -9.04 14.49 -1.98
N HIS A 134 -8.15 13.72 -1.37
CA HIS A 134 -7.25 14.24 -0.35
C HIS A 134 -6.26 15.22 -1.00
N HIS A 135 -5.80 16.23 -0.26
CA HIS A 135 -4.84 17.23 -0.75
C HIS A 135 -3.60 16.64 -1.42
N SER A 136 -3.14 15.47 -0.98
CA SER A 136 -2.02 14.76 -1.61
C SER A 136 -2.29 14.31 -3.03
N ASN A 137 -3.56 14.19 -3.43
CA ASN A 137 -3.98 13.84 -4.79
C ASN A 137 -4.69 15.02 -5.51
N LEU A 138 -4.59 16.21 -4.98
CA LEU A 138 -5.09 17.44 -5.59
C LEU A 138 -3.94 18.38 -5.93
N VAL A 139 -3.17 18.78 -4.92
CA VAL A 139 -2.13 19.83 -5.03
C VAL A 139 -1.02 19.48 -6.03
N PRO A 140 -0.47 18.25 -6.10
CA PRO A 140 0.54 17.91 -7.09
C PRO A 140 0.10 18.12 -8.53
N TRP A 141 -1.16 17.82 -8.83
CA TRP A 141 -1.73 18.00 -10.17
C TRP A 141 -1.93 19.47 -10.50
N GLN A 142 -2.43 20.28 -9.55
CA GLN A 142 -2.52 21.74 -9.72
C GLN A 142 -1.17 22.36 -10.03
N ILE A 143 -0.11 21.95 -9.30
CA ILE A 143 1.26 22.45 -9.53
C ILE A 143 1.74 22.07 -10.94
N VAL A 144 1.54 20.81 -11.35
CA VAL A 144 1.96 20.36 -12.70
C VAL A 144 1.19 21.10 -13.78
N CYS A 145 -0.12 21.26 -13.67
CA CYS A 145 -0.92 21.99 -14.64
C CYS A 145 -0.49 23.47 -14.75
N GLN A 146 -0.22 24.14 -13.63
CA GLN A 146 0.33 25.50 -13.64
C GLN A 146 1.69 25.61 -14.34
N GLN A 147 2.55 24.58 -14.21
CA GLN A 147 3.89 24.56 -14.81
C GLN A 147 3.88 24.21 -16.29
N THR A 148 2.88 23.46 -16.77
CA THR A 148 2.82 22.92 -18.14
C THR A 148 1.81 23.63 -19.02
N GLY A 149 0.89 24.38 -18.43
CA GLY A 149 -0.22 25.02 -19.13
C GLY A 149 -1.41 24.09 -19.41
N ALA A 150 -1.40 22.87 -18.82
CA ALA A 150 -2.52 21.95 -18.87
C ALA A 150 -3.68 22.42 -17.99
#